data_2e864d9f0b75343463bb32e4e97538ea
#
_entry.id   2e864d9f0b75343463bb32e4e97538ea
#
_cell.length_a   1.000
_cell.length_b   1.000
_cell.length_c   1.000
_cell.angle_alpha   90.00
_cell.angle_beta   90.00
_cell.angle_gamma   90.00
#
_symmetry.space_group_name_H-M   'P 1'
#
loop_
_entity.id
_entity.type
_entity.pdbx_description
1 polymer ?
#
loop_
_entity_poly.entity_id
_entity_poly.type
_entity_poly.pdbx_seq_one_letter_code
_entity_poly.pdbx_strand_id
1 'polypeptide(L)'
;RQANKESGWSYDLHKPEALQYTRYGVDGHYDWHIDGHSDNHAARRLLPSNQIPNPIPLNVTPFPELQGTVRKLSATVNLSHSSDYEGGELQIRCYDQLHRFNDAERGSIAVFPSFMDHRITPVTSGERHSAVMWFNGYPFR
;
A
#
# COMPACT_ATOMS: atom_id res chain seq x y z
N ARG A 1 -5.09 -2.87 -13.47
CA ARG A 1 -5.97 -3.97 -13.93
C ARG A 1 -5.18 -5.14 -14.50
N GLN A 2 -4.13 -4.89 -15.30
CA GLN A 2 -3.32 -5.93 -15.92
C GLN A 2 -2.67 -6.85 -14.87
N ALA A 3 -1.94 -6.31 -13.89
CA ALA A 3 -1.32 -7.09 -12.83
C ALA A 3 -2.33 -7.96 -12.05
N ASN A 4 -3.54 -7.46 -11.77
CA ASN A 4 -4.62 -8.22 -11.12
C ASN A 4 -5.06 -9.43 -11.95
N LYS A 5 -5.05 -9.32 -13.27
CA LYS A 5 -5.41 -10.41 -14.19
C LYS A 5 -4.26 -11.42 -14.35
N GLU A 6 -3.05 -10.93 -14.57
CA GLU A 6 -1.87 -11.77 -14.83
C GLU A 6 -1.43 -12.57 -13.60
N SER A 7 -1.62 -12.01 -12.39
CA SER A 7 -1.36 -12.72 -11.13
C SER A 7 -2.40 -13.79 -10.78
N GLY A 8 -3.50 -13.85 -11.52
CA GLY A 8 -4.62 -14.75 -11.23
C GLY A 8 -5.50 -14.33 -10.06
N TRP A 9 -5.27 -13.16 -9.44
CA TRP A 9 -6.08 -12.70 -8.31
C TRP A 9 -7.53 -12.39 -8.73
N SER A 10 -7.71 -11.80 -9.91
CA SER A 10 -9.03 -11.46 -10.49
C SER A 10 -9.97 -10.74 -9.53
N TYR A 11 -9.41 -9.88 -8.66
CA TYR A 11 -10.21 -9.12 -7.70
C TYR A 11 -11.13 -8.14 -8.41
N ASP A 12 -12.37 -8.04 -7.91
CA ASP A 12 -13.29 -7.00 -8.32
C ASP A 12 -12.84 -5.65 -7.74
N LEU A 13 -12.30 -4.79 -8.59
CA LEU A 13 -11.72 -3.49 -8.25
C LEU A 13 -12.63 -2.37 -8.74
N HIS A 14 -13.08 -1.52 -7.83
CA HIS A 14 -13.92 -0.37 -8.10
C HIS A 14 -13.10 0.88 -8.40
N LYS A 15 -12.51 1.48 -7.37
CA LYS A 15 -11.83 2.79 -7.46
C LYS A 15 -10.47 2.77 -6.79
N PRO A 16 -9.49 3.47 -7.36
CA PRO A 16 -8.27 3.80 -6.65
C PRO A 16 -8.52 4.92 -5.63
N GLU A 17 -7.72 4.94 -4.59
CA GLU A 17 -7.55 6.12 -3.73
C GLU A 17 -6.63 7.14 -4.41
N ALA A 18 -6.58 8.37 -3.88
CA ALA A 18 -5.62 9.36 -4.32
C ALA A 18 -4.19 8.83 -4.11
N LEU A 19 -3.32 9.11 -5.09
CA LEU A 19 -1.92 8.73 -5.00
C LEU A 19 -1.26 9.45 -3.83
N GLN A 20 -0.55 8.69 -2.99
CA GLN A 20 0.24 9.20 -1.88
C GLN A 20 1.72 9.24 -2.28
N TYR A 21 2.30 10.43 -2.28
CA TYR A 21 3.74 10.60 -2.38
C TYR A 21 4.38 10.47 -1.01
N THR A 22 5.46 9.70 -0.92
CA THR A 22 6.20 9.48 0.33
C THR A 22 7.69 9.70 0.11
N ARG A 23 8.29 10.38 1.06
CA ARG A 23 9.72 10.68 1.14
C ARG A 23 10.30 10.09 2.41
N TYR A 24 11.34 9.29 2.26
CA TYR A 24 12.10 8.69 3.37
C TYR A 24 13.52 9.26 3.36
N GLY A 25 13.86 10.10 4.33
CA GLY A 25 15.25 10.49 4.62
C GLY A 25 15.95 9.42 5.46
N VAL A 26 17.17 9.70 5.88
CA VAL A 26 17.96 8.80 6.76
C VAL A 26 17.15 8.45 8.01
N ASP A 27 17.18 7.18 8.42
CA ASP A 27 16.34 6.54 9.46
C ASP A 27 14.84 6.47 9.14
N GLY A 28 14.40 7.06 8.03
CA GLY A 28 13.03 6.95 7.55
C GLY A 28 12.69 5.50 7.21
N HIS A 29 11.59 5.01 7.75
CA HIS A 29 11.10 3.65 7.55
C HIS A 29 9.58 3.59 7.72
N TYR A 30 9.02 2.45 7.40
CA TYR A 30 7.64 2.11 7.73
C TYR A 30 7.62 0.67 8.23
N ASP A 31 7.21 0.49 9.47
CA ASP A 31 7.26 -0.82 10.14
C ASP A 31 6.25 -1.81 9.57
N TRP A 32 6.34 -3.08 9.98
CA TRP A 32 5.42 -4.14 9.54
C TRP A 32 3.96 -3.76 9.73
N HIS A 33 3.20 -3.77 8.65
CA HIS A 33 1.77 -3.44 8.62
C HIS A 33 1.08 -4.09 7.43
N ILE A 34 -0.24 -4.09 7.46
CA ILE A 34 -1.10 -4.37 6.32
C ILE A 34 -1.84 -3.10 5.92
N ASP A 35 -2.13 -2.95 4.64
CA ASP A 35 -2.86 -1.78 4.12
C ASP A 35 -4.37 -1.94 4.19
N GLY A 36 -4.86 -3.16 4.26
CA GLY A 36 -6.28 -3.47 4.33
C GLY A 36 -6.55 -4.88 4.83
N HIS A 37 -7.71 -5.08 5.42
CA HIS A 37 -8.18 -6.38 5.85
C HIS A 37 -9.00 -7.06 4.75
N SER A 38 -9.04 -8.38 4.76
CA SER A 38 -9.79 -9.18 3.79
C SER A 38 -11.25 -9.43 4.17
N ASP A 39 -11.64 -9.14 5.42
CA ASP A 39 -12.94 -9.48 5.96
C ASP A 39 -13.98 -8.35 5.83
N ASN A 40 -15.25 -8.71 6.04
CA ASN A 40 -16.38 -7.78 5.98
C ASN A 40 -16.37 -6.71 7.08
N HIS A 41 -15.70 -6.96 8.21
CA HIS A 41 -15.62 -6.02 9.33
C HIS A 41 -14.72 -4.81 9.00
N ALA A 42 -13.85 -4.97 8.02
CA ALA A 42 -13.00 -3.89 7.51
C ALA A 42 -13.70 -2.98 6.50
N ALA A 43 -14.93 -3.30 6.08
CA ALA A 43 -15.68 -2.45 5.15
C ALA A 43 -15.85 -1.05 5.72
N ARG A 44 -15.49 -0.04 4.95
CA ARG A 44 -15.44 1.34 5.41
C ARG A 44 -16.81 1.90 5.68
N ARG A 45 -16.97 2.51 6.85
CA ARG A 45 -18.14 3.31 7.19
C ARG A 45 -17.89 4.76 6.79
N LEU A 46 -18.88 5.38 6.17
CA LEU A 46 -18.83 6.80 5.88
C LEU A 46 -19.00 7.60 7.19
N LEU A 47 -18.07 8.51 7.45
CA LEU A 47 -18.17 9.49 8.52
C LEU A 47 -17.97 10.90 7.96
N PRO A 48 -18.69 11.90 8.49
CA PRO A 48 -18.40 13.30 8.18
C PRO A 48 -16.94 13.64 8.50
N SER A 49 -16.33 14.51 7.68
CA SER A 49 -14.89 14.85 7.82
C SER A 49 -14.53 15.39 9.21
N ASN A 50 -15.44 16.08 9.88
CA ASN A 50 -15.26 16.60 11.23
C ASN A 50 -15.36 15.54 12.34
N GLN A 51 -15.71 14.29 11.99
CA GLN A 51 -15.82 13.15 12.91
C GLN A 51 -14.74 12.09 12.64
N ILE A 52 -13.88 12.30 11.65
CA ILE A 52 -12.80 11.37 11.32
C ILE A 52 -11.70 11.48 12.37
N PRO A 53 -11.35 10.38 13.05
CA PRO A 53 -10.22 10.36 13.98
C PRO A 53 -8.88 10.59 13.24
N ASN A 54 -7.90 11.07 13.98
CA ASN A 54 -6.53 11.14 13.48
C ASN A 54 -5.60 10.31 14.40
N PRO A 55 -4.91 9.26 13.90
CA PRO A 55 -4.90 8.77 12.51
C PRO A 55 -6.26 8.18 12.06
N ILE A 56 -6.50 8.18 10.75
CA ILE A 56 -7.74 7.66 10.17
C ILE A 56 -7.72 6.13 10.23
N PRO A 57 -8.69 5.48 10.91
CA PRO A 57 -8.80 4.02 10.91
C PRO A 57 -9.10 3.47 9.51
N LEU A 58 -8.62 2.27 9.21
CA LEU A 58 -8.82 1.62 7.91
C LEU A 58 -10.30 1.36 7.56
N ASN A 59 -11.15 1.25 8.56
CA ASN A 59 -12.58 0.94 8.41
C ASN A 59 -13.50 2.17 8.39
N VAL A 60 -12.96 3.38 8.21
CA VAL A 60 -13.75 4.60 8.03
C VAL A 60 -13.24 5.41 6.85
N THR A 61 -14.11 6.24 6.29
CA THR A 61 -13.76 7.12 5.17
C THR A 61 -14.64 8.37 5.17
N PRO A 62 -14.11 9.56 4.82
CA PRO A 62 -14.90 10.73 4.52
C PRO A 62 -15.43 10.74 3.08
N PHE A 63 -15.02 9.78 2.25
CA PHE A 63 -15.33 9.72 0.82
C PHE A 63 -16.50 8.76 0.56
N PRO A 64 -17.69 9.27 0.12
CA PRO A 64 -18.87 8.43 -0.13
C PRO A 64 -18.61 7.29 -1.11
N GLU A 65 -17.76 7.52 -2.12
CA GLU A 65 -17.42 6.54 -3.14
C GLU A 65 -16.62 5.34 -2.63
N LEU A 66 -16.04 5.45 -1.43
CA LEU A 66 -15.29 4.36 -0.78
C LEU A 66 -16.10 3.64 0.31
N GLN A 67 -17.33 4.09 0.56
CA GLN A 67 -18.18 3.42 1.55
C GLN A 67 -18.46 1.96 1.17
N GLY A 68 -18.38 1.06 2.14
CA GLY A 68 -18.62 -0.37 1.95
C GLY A 68 -17.47 -1.11 1.25
N THR A 69 -16.37 -0.44 0.94
CA THR A 69 -15.20 -1.05 0.29
C THR A 69 -14.07 -1.34 1.27
N VAL A 70 -13.15 -2.20 0.84
CA VAL A 70 -11.85 -2.47 1.47
C VAL A 70 -10.74 -2.27 0.44
N ARG A 71 -9.52 -1.98 0.90
CA ARG A 71 -8.34 -2.02 0.02
C ARG A 71 -8.05 -3.47 -0.35
N LYS A 72 -7.99 -3.75 -1.65
CA LYS A 72 -7.71 -5.09 -2.20
C LYS A 72 -6.31 -5.23 -2.75
N LEU A 73 -5.83 -4.21 -3.44
CA LEU A 73 -4.47 -4.17 -3.97
C LEU A 73 -3.77 -2.90 -3.55
N SER A 74 -2.51 -3.05 -3.17
CA SER A 74 -1.55 -1.98 -2.97
C SER A 74 -0.58 -1.96 -4.14
N ALA A 75 -0.25 -0.77 -4.60
CA ALA A 75 0.78 -0.55 -5.61
C ALA A 75 1.75 0.51 -5.09
N THR A 76 3.05 0.22 -5.19
CA THR A 76 4.10 1.19 -4.87
C THR A 76 5.02 1.35 -6.06
N VAL A 77 5.32 2.59 -6.40
CA VAL A 77 6.24 2.96 -7.47
C VAL A 77 7.51 3.53 -6.86
N ASN A 78 8.67 2.98 -7.22
CA ASN A 78 9.94 3.59 -6.85
C ASN A 78 10.23 4.81 -7.73
N LEU A 79 10.44 5.98 -7.12
CA LEU A 79 10.70 7.24 -7.83
C LEU A 79 12.17 7.68 -7.77
N SER A 80 13.01 6.97 -6.99
CA SER A 80 14.44 7.24 -6.85
C SER A 80 15.28 6.31 -7.72
N HIS A 81 16.45 6.77 -8.15
CA HIS A 81 17.47 5.87 -8.68
C HIS A 81 18.09 5.05 -7.54
N SER A 82 18.56 3.85 -7.86
CA SER A 82 19.23 2.98 -6.90
C SER A 82 20.51 3.60 -6.31
N SER A 83 21.13 4.56 -7.01
CA SER A 83 22.28 5.32 -6.54
C SER A 83 21.96 6.45 -5.58
N ASP A 84 20.69 6.81 -5.38
CA ASP A 84 20.28 7.99 -4.61
C ASP A 84 20.15 7.66 -3.11
N TYR A 85 20.09 6.39 -2.75
CA TYR A 85 19.89 5.96 -1.36
C TYR A 85 20.42 4.54 -1.09
N GLU A 86 20.60 4.24 0.18
CA GLU A 86 20.90 2.89 0.69
C GLU A 86 19.87 2.51 1.76
N GLY A 87 19.61 1.21 1.92
CA GLY A 87 18.50 0.75 2.75
C GLY A 87 17.15 1.01 2.08
N GLY A 88 16.11 1.31 2.86
CA GLY A 88 14.79 1.63 2.32
C GLY A 88 14.17 0.50 1.48
N GLU A 89 14.50 -0.74 1.78
CA GLU A 89 14.06 -1.92 1.05
C GLU A 89 12.58 -2.19 1.32
N LEU A 90 11.79 -2.40 0.26
CA LEU A 90 10.46 -2.95 0.40
C LEU A 90 10.57 -4.45 0.68
N GLN A 91 9.96 -4.89 1.76
CA GLN A 91 9.87 -6.29 2.13
C GLN A 91 8.41 -6.69 2.28
N ILE A 92 8.04 -7.82 1.69
CA ILE A 92 6.67 -8.39 1.74
C ILE A 92 6.78 -9.80 2.29
N ARG A 93 5.99 -10.11 3.30
CA ARG A 93 5.88 -11.45 3.88
C ARG A 93 4.70 -12.18 3.27
N CYS A 94 4.98 -13.34 2.67
CA CYS A 94 3.96 -14.24 2.12
C CYS A 94 4.16 -15.63 2.73
N TYR A 95 3.28 -16.02 3.64
CA TYR A 95 3.43 -17.23 4.46
C TYR A 95 4.80 -17.19 5.18
N ASP A 96 5.62 -18.23 4.99
CA ASP A 96 6.96 -18.35 5.60
C ASP A 96 8.08 -17.70 4.76
N GLN A 97 7.71 -17.05 3.64
CA GLN A 97 8.68 -16.46 2.73
C GLN A 97 8.74 -14.94 2.86
N LEU A 98 9.94 -14.42 2.88
CA LEU A 98 10.21 -12.99 2.84
C LEU A 98 10.69 -12.60 1.44
N HIS A 99 9.88 -11.84 0.74
CA HIS A 99 10.25 -11.24 -0.55
C HIS A 99 10.89 -9.89 -0.32
N ARG A 100 12.05 -9.65 -0.96
CA ARG A 100 12.85 -8.43 -0.83
C ARG A 100 12.99 -7.76 -2.19
N PHE A 101 12.82 -6.45 -2.22
CA PHE A 101 12.90 -5.63 -3.43
C PHE A 101 14.00 -4.57 -3.23
N ASN A 102 15.27 -5.01 -3.31
CA ASN A 102 16.44 -4.19 -2.99
C ASN A 102 16.88 -3.30 -4.15
N ASP A 103 16.76 -3.81 -5.39
CA ASP A 103 17.36 -3.20 -6.58
C ASP A 103 16.27 -2.67 -7.52
N ALA A 104 15.19 -2.15 -6.95
CA ALA A 104 14.11 -1.59 -7.74
C ALA A 104 14.60 -0.36 -8.49
N GLU A 105 14.67 -0.44 -9.82
CA GLU A 105 14.97 0.69 -10.66
C GLU A 105 13.89 1.78 -10.54
N ARG A 106 14.27 3.01 -10.85
CA ARG A 106 13.32 4.11 -10.92
C ARG A 106 12.19 3.80 -11.92
N GLY A 107 10.96 3.93 -11.48
CA GLY A 107 9.76 3.59 -12.24
C GLY A 107 9.28 2.15 -12.06
N SER A 108 10.03 1.30 -11.35
CA SER A 108 9.56 -0.05 -10.99
C SER A 108 8.31 0.02 -10.13
N ILE A 109 7.38 -0.89 -10.38
CA ILE A 109 6.10 -0.98 -9.67
C ILE A 109 6.00 -2.34 -9.01
N ALA A 110 5.80 -2.37 -7.70
CA ALA A 110 5.38 -3.56 -6.97
C ALA A 110 3.87 -3.48 -6.71
N VAL A 111 3.16 -4.56 -7.07
CA VAL A 111 1.72 -4.70 -6.82
C VAL A 111 1.49 -5.96 -6.00
N PHE A 112 0.73 -5.84 -4.92
CA PHE A 112 0.46 -6.95 -4.01
C PHE A 112 -0.90 -6.81 -3.33
N PRO A 113 -1.50 -7.92 -2.85
CA PRO A 113 -2.71 -7.87 -2.05
C PRO A 113 -2.55 -7.01 -0.80
N SER A 114 -3.49 -6.11 -0.54
CA SER A 114 -3.38 -5.13 0.56
C SER A 114 -3.37 -5.76 1.96
N PHE A 115 -3.79 -7.02 2.09
CA PHE A 115 -3.73 -7.75 3.36
C PHE A 115 -2.39 -8.44 3.62
N MET A 116 -1.42 -8.35 2.70
CA MET A 116 -0.07 -8.89 2.92
C MET A 116 0.72 -7.98 3.84
N ASP A 117 1.39 -8.60 4.80
CA ASP A 117 2.27 -7.93 5.73
C ASP A 117 3.53 -7.43 5.02
N HIS A 118 3.82 -6.16 5.13
CA HIS A 118 4.94 -5.53 4.43
C HIS A 118 5.53 -4.38 5.23
N ARG A 119 6.76 -4.01 4.87
CA ARG A 119 7.47 -2.87 5.47
C ARG A 119 8.42 -2.19 4.50
N ILE A 120 8.86 -1.00 4.87
CA ILE A 120 10.05 -0.34 4.32
C ILE A 120 11.11 -0.34 5.42
N THR A 121 12.28 -0.93 5.15
CA THR A 121 13.41 -0.91 6.08
C THR A 121 13.98 0.50 6.21
N PRO A 122 14.72 0.84 7.29
CA PRO A 122 15.33 2.15 7.43
C PRO A 122 16.23 2.49 6.24
N VAL A 123 16.11 3.72 5.76
CA VAL A 123 17.08 4.32 4.84
C VAL A 123 18.35 4.62 5.63
N THR A 124 19.49 4.11 5.18
CA THR A 124 20.77 4.28 5.86
C THR A 124 21.61 5.43 5.30
N SER A 125 21.36 5.80 4.05
CA SER A 125 22.04 6.89 3.34
C SER A 125 21.13 7.44 2.25
N GLY A 126 21.23 8.73 1.98
CA GLY A 126 20.48 9.40 0.92
C GLY A 126 19.00 9.57 1.23
N GLU A 127 18.19 9.57 0.17
CA GLU A 127 16.75 9.82 0.27
C GLU A 127 15.97 8.98 -0.74
N ARG A 128 14.96 8.26 -0.25
CA ARG A 128 14.08 7.42 -1.07
C ARG A 128 12.72 8.10 -1.27
N HIS A 129 12.30 8.17 -2.53
CA HIS A 129 10.99 8.67 -2.93
C HIS A 129 10.13 7.55 -3.49
N SER A 130 8.87 7.52 -3.13
CA SER A 130 7.91 6.56 -3.69
C SER A 130 6.52 7.18 -3.85
N ALA A 131 5.74 6.59 -4.74
CA ALA A 131 4.32 6.86 -4.86
C ALA A 131 3.55 5.59 -4.53
N VAL A 132 2.52 5.71 -3.70
CA VAL A 132 1.69 4.59 -3.27
C VAL A 132 0.25 4.84 -3.67
N MET A 133 -0.43 3.80 -4.15
CA MET A 133 -1.84 3.84 -4.53
C MET A 133 -2.53 2.57 -4.06
N TRP A 134 -3.74 2.71 -3.56
CA TRP A 134 -4.59 1.60 -3.15
C TRP A 134 -5.80 1.47 -4.05
N PHE A 135 -6.14 0.24 -4.40
CA PHE A 135 -7.30 -0.10 -5.21
C PHE A 135 -8.33 -0.80 -4.34
N ASN A 136 -9.52 -0.23 -4.31
CA ASN A 136 -10.61 -0.68 -3.46
C ASN A 136 -11.61 -1.52 -4.24
N GLY A 137 -12.31 -2.38 -3.52
CA GLY A 137 -13.43 -3.16 -4.01
C GLY A 137 -14.31 -3.60 -2.85
N TYR A 138 -15.41 -4.27 -3.12
CA TYR A 138 -16.23 -4.86 -2.07
C TYR A 138 -15.45 -5.96 -1.33
N PRO A 139 -15.74 -6.20 -0.04
CA PRO A 139 -15.10 -7.26 0.73
C PRO A 139 -15.09 -8.61 -0.01
N PHE A 140 -14.11 -9.43 0.30
CA PHE A 140 -14.03 -10.79 -0.23
C PHE A 140 -15.22 -11.61 0.29
N ARG A 141 -15.79 -12.42 -0.58
CA ARG A 141 -16.94 -13.30 -0.28
C ARG A 141 -16.52 -14.75 -0.28
#